data_3c0d9cc98a18ead9d73227795e239114
#
_entry.id   3c0d9cc98a18ead9d73227795e239114
#
_cell.length_a   1.000
_cell.length_b   1.000
_cell.length_c   1.000
_cell.angle_alpha   90.00
_cell.angle_beta   90.00
_cell.angle_gamma   90.00
#
_symmetry.space_group_name_H-M   'P 1'
#
loop_
_entity.id
_entity.type
_entity.pdbx_description
1 polymer ?
#
loop_
_entity_poly.entity_id
_entity_poly.type
_entity_poly.pdbx_seq_one_letter_code
_entity_poly.pdbx_strand_id
1 'polypeptide(L)'
;MVPLARRNLLAEKWRFAMSVTGVALAVLLVLIVVSLYRGWSDVGRLYEQLPGQIWLSQPATSDPFHSTSFLPLSERALAARVPGVRAVVPVYVRHISFDHGGKSLDVFAMALGVSHGAYALKPGTIDIDRVLAVQAGVGKGDHLEILGRSLRIVRVHSGGNSIFQTAFLNASDSRGLFGVKGLVSFLLVDVRPGVDPAAVAERLDVAMPGVEVHTSEQFARSFANRVNSGFLAVVGVLVGIGFVVGGAVIGLTTYTATVEKAKEFGVLKAIGASGGFLYSIVLRQSLMVGVVGASLGVAASAAATNLIKRDVPEFITVLTLRDSLAVFGLALVTAVAASYVPVRRIDRIDPAEVFRP
;
A
#
# COMPACT_ATOMS: atom_id res chain seq x y z
N MET A 1 -10.41 -37.14 -26.76
CA MET A 1 -10.43 -35.94 -27.63
C MET A 1 -9.19 -35.11 -27.34
N VAL A 2 -8.29 -34.94 -28.32
CA VAL A 2 -7.11 -34.09 -28.18
C VAL A 2 -7.64 -32.63 -28.09
N PRO A 3 -7.32 -31.88 -27.06
CA PRO A 3 -7.84 -30.50 -26.90
C PRO A 3 -7.23 -29.62 -27.99
N LEU A 4 -7.97 -29.37 -29.07
CA LEU A 4 -7.58 -28.53 -30.20
C LEU A 4 -7.03 -27.15 -29.75
N ALA A 5 -7.62 -26.57 -28.71
CA ALA A 5 -7.14 -25.31 -28.14
C ALA A 5 -5.68 -25.40 -27.66
N ARG A 6 -5.29 -26.48 -26.98
CA ARG A 6 -3.92 -26.67 -26.49
C ARG A 6 -2.92 -26.92 -27.62
N ARG A 7 -3.33 -27.69 -28.63
CA ARG A 7 -2.47 -27.97 -29.79
C ARG A 7 -2.22 -26.73 -30.64
N ASN A 8 -3.25 -25.89 -30.80
CA ASN A 8 -3.16 -24.64 -31.52
C ASN A 8 -2.24 -23.62 -30.82
N LEU A 9 -2.33 -23.49 -29.51
CA LEU A 9 -1.46 -22.57 -28.73
C LEU A 9 0.01 -23.04 -28.77
N LEU A 10 0.27 -24.33 -28.71
CA LEU A 10 1.62 -24.88 -28.75
C LEU A 10 2.24 -24.89 -30.15
N ALA A 11 1.44 -24.80 -31.21
CA ALA A 11 1.94 -24.63 -32.56
C ALA A 11 2.52 -23.22 -32.80
N GLU A 12 1.98 -22.20 -32.12
CA GLU A 12 2.43 -20.82 -32.23
C GLU A 12 3.07 -20.34 -30.91
N LYS A 13 4.11 -21.04 -30.45
CA LYS A 13 4.77 -20.84 -29.14
C LYS A 13 5.16 -19.39 -28.87
N TRP A 14 5.68 -18.68 -29.88
CA TRP A 14 6.13 -17.31 -29.73
C TRP A 14 4.98 -16.34 -29.47
N ARG A 15 3.88 -16.49 -30.18
CA ARG A 15 2.68 -15.67 -30.03
C ARG A 15 2.00 -15.92 -28.68
N PHE A 16 1.94 -17.16 -28.26
CA PHE A 16 1.48 -17.53 -26.93
C PHE A 16 2.36 -16.90 -25.85
N ALA A 17 3.69 -17.01 -25.98
CA ALA A 17 4.62 -16.39 -25.02
C ALA A 17 4.46 -14.88 -24.95
N MET A 18 4.34 -14.17 -26.07
CA MET A 18 4.10 -12.72 -26.09
C MET A 18 2.80 -12.34 -25.39
N SER A 19 1.72 -13.07 -25.64
CA SER A 19 0.42 -12.81 -24.99
C SER A 19 0.49 -13.04 -23.47
N VAL A 20 1.10 -14.14 -23.06
CA VAL A 20 1.30 -14.48 -21.64
C VAL A 20 2.16 -13.42 -20.95
N THR A 21 3.25 -12.99 -21.58
CA THR A 21 4.14 -11.95 -21.05
C THR A 21 3.41 -10.62 -20.92
N GLY A 22 2.61 -10.23 -21.91
CA GLY A 22 1.83 -8.99 -21.85
C GLY A 22 0.83 -8.99 -20.69
N VAL A 23 0.11 -10.09 -20.48
CA VAL A 23 -0.81 -10.24 -19.34
C VAL A 23 -0.04 -10.29 -18.02
N ALA A 24 1.08 -11.01 -17.97
CA ALA A 24 1.90 -11.10 -16.78
C ALA A 24 2.45 -9.73 -16.35
N LEU A 25 2.91 -8.91 -17.31
CA LEU A 25 3.37 -7.55 -17.04
C LEU A 25 2.24 -6.63 -16.56
N ALA A 26 1.05 -6.73 -17.15
CA ALA A 26 -0.11 -5.97 -16.71
C ALA A 26 -0.50 -6.31 -15.26
N VAL A 27 -0.58 -7.60 -14.93
CA VAL A 27 -0.88 -8.09 -13.57
C VAL A 27 0.21 -7.70 -12.58
N LEU A 28 1.48 -7.85 -12.96
CA LEU A 28 2.64 -7.43 -12.15
C LEU A 28 2.54 -5.94 -11.79
N LEU A 29 2.32 -5.09 -12.78
CA LEU A 29 2.24 -3.63 -12.59
C LEU A 29 1.08 -3.26 -11.66
N VAL A 30 -0.09 -3.83 -11.91
CA VAL A 30 -1.28 -3.61 -11.06
C VAL A 30 -1.00 -4.04 -9.62
N LEU A 31 -0.42 -5.22 -9.40
CA LEU A 31 -0.14 -5.72 -8.06
C LEU A 31 0.95 -4.92 -7.34
N ILE A 32 1.97 -4.43 -8.04
CA ILE A 32 2.96 -3.53 -7.43
C ILE A 32 2.30 -2.24 -6.98
N VAL A 33 1.47 -1.61 -7.81
CA VAL A 33 0.76 -0.36 -7.46
C VAL A 33 -0.18 -0.57 -6.28
N VAL A 34 -0.96 -1.65 -6.28
CA VAL A 34 -1.87 -2.00 -5.18
C VAL A 34 -1.09 -2.30 -3.90
N SER A 35 0.04 -3.01 -3.99
CA SER A 35 0.85 -3.34 -2.82
C SER A 35 1.52 -2.10 -2.20
N LEU A 36 1.94 -1.15 -3.02
CA LEU A 36 2.49 0.13 -2.58
C LEU A 36 1.41 0.99 -1.88
N TYR A 37 0.23 1.08 -2.49
CA TYR A 37 -0.92 1.76 -1.90
C TYR A 37 -1.29 1.18 -0.51
N ARG A 38 -1.31 -0.16 -0.38
CA ARG A 38 -1.55 -0.79 0.92
C ARG A 38 -0.44 -0.50 1.93
N GLY A 39 0.81 -0.54 1.50
CA GLY A 39 1.93 -0.20 2.37
C GLY A 39 1.79 1.21 2.95
N TRP A 40 1.35 2.16 2.15
CA TRP A 40 1.12 3.53 2.61
C TRP A 40 -0.09 3.67 3.53
N SER A 41 -1.20 3.00 3.22
CA SER A 41 -2.39 3.05 4.09
C SER A 41 -2.17 2.38 5.46
N ASP A 42 -1.21 1.47 5.54
CA ASP A 42 -0.88 0.73 6.78
C ASP A 42 -0.08 1.58 7.79
N VAL A 43 0.53 2.68 7.35
CA VAL A 43 1.26 3.61 8.24
C VAL A 43 0.36 4.19 9.33
N GLY A 44 -0.94 4.35 9.06
CA GLY A 44 -1.91 4.80 10.06
C GLY A 44 -2.00 3.93 11.31
N ARG A 45 -1.60 2.65 11.23
CA ARG A 45 -1.55 1.74 12.40
C ARG A 45 -0.51 2.14 13.44
N LEU A 46 0.44 3.00 13.09
CA LEU A 46 1.40 3.52 14.06
C LEU A 46 0.69 4.24 15.22
N TYR A 47 -0.42 4.93 14.94
CA TYR A 47 -1.20 5.61 15.98
C TYR A 47 -1.80 4.67 17.01
N GLU A 48 -2.15 3.44 16.61
CA GLU A 48 -2.70 2.41 17.49
C GLU A 48 -1.63 1.75 18.37
N GLN A 49 -0.37 1.81 17.93
CA GLN A 49 0.76 1.21 18.65
C GLN A 49 1.36 2.14 19.71
N LEU A 50 1.07 3.43 19.64
CA LEU A 50 1.55 4.39 20.61
C LEU A 50 0.82 4.27 21.95
N PRO A 51 1.49 4.60 23.09
CA PRO A 51 0.91 4.44 24.42
C PRO A 51 -0.14 5.52 24.70
N GLY A 52 -1.40 5.22 24.41
CA GLY A 52 -2.54 6.10 24.66
C GLY A 52 -3.61 5.89 23.59
N GLN A 53 -4.83 6.13 24.00
CA GLN A 53 -5.98 5.89 23.14
C GLN A 53 -6.63 7.17 22.61
N ILE A 54 -6.28 8.35 23.20
CA ILE A 54 -6.86 9.63 22.81
C ILE A 54 -5.74 10.65 22.60
N TRP A 55 -5.85 11.43 21.56
CA TRP A 55 -4.96 12.51 21.18
C TRP A 55 -5.65 13.85 21.39
N LEU A 56 -4.95 14.76 22.05
CA LEU A 56 -5.36 16.15 22.19
C LEU A 56 -4.46 17.00 21.31
N SER A 57 -5.05 17.86 20.51
CA SER A 57 -4.36 18.72 19.55
C SER A 57 -4.96 20.11 19.49
N GLN A 58 -4.26 21.03 18.86
CA GLN A 58 -4.81 22.30 18.45
C GLN A 58 -5.95 22.08 17.44
N PRO A 59 -7.00 22.92 17.45
CA PRO A 59 -8.08 22.85 16.45
C PRO A 59 -7.56 22.86 15.01
N ALA A 60 -8.26 22.15 14.13
CA ALA A 60 -7.91 21.94 12.72
C ALA A 60 -6.63 21.11 12.49
N THR A 61 -6.21 20.31 13.47
CA THR A 61 -5.11 19.36 13.33
C THR A 61 -5.64 18.05 12.79
N SER A 62 -5.35 17.75 11.54
CA SER A 62 -5.85 16.54 10.88
C SER A 62 -5.17 15.25 11.34
N ASP A 63 -3.86 15.29 11.52
CA ASP A 63 -3.03 14.21 12.05
C ASP A 63 -1.60 14.71 12.34
N PRO A 64 -0.80 13.99 13.17
CA PRO A 64 0.55 14.43 13.55
C PRO A 64 1.56 14.53 12.41
N PHE A 65 1.35 13.85 11.28
CA PHE A 65 2.31 13.85 10.17
C PHE A 65 2.07 15.01 9.18
N HIS A 66 0.82 15.46 9.04
CA HIS A 66 0.45 16.48 8.05
C HIS A 66 0.12 17.83 8.67
N SER A 67 0.05 17.93 9.98
CA SER A 67 -0.32 19.16 10.66
C SER A 67 0.58 19.42 11.86
N THR A 68 0.99 20.68 12.00
CA THR A 68 1.70 21.12 13.20
C THR A 68 0.69 21.52 14.26
N SER A 69 0.85 21.01 15.47
CA SER A 69 0.04 21.39 16.63
C SER A 69 0.91 21.95 17.73
N PHE A 70 0.40 22.97 18.41
CA PHE A 70 1.05 23.59 19.56
C PHE A 70 0.04 23.78 20.68
N LEU A 71 0.14 22.97 21.73
CA LEU A 71 -0.67 23.07 22.93
C LEU A 71 0.16 23.57 24.10
N PRO A 72 -0.40 24.42 24.98
CA PRO A 72 0.23 24.72 26.24
C PRO A 72 0.41 23.45 27.09
N LEU A 73 1.60 23.24 27.63
CA LEU A 73 1.86 22.11 28.53
C LEU A 73 0.97 22.11 29.77
N SER A 74 0.43 23.26 30.16
CA SER A 74 -0.55 23.41 31.26
C SER A 74 -1.83 22.61 31.02
N GLU A 75 -2.25 22.41 29.78
CA GLU A 75 -3.43 21.60 29.39
C GLU A 75 -3.33 20.18 29.91
N ARG A 76 -2.11 19.68 30.09
CA ARG A 76 -1.85 18.37 30.69
C ARG A 76 -2.52 18.19 32.05
N ALA A 77 -2.47 19.23 32.89
CA ALA A 77 -3.04 19.17 34.23
C ALA A 77 -4.57 19.16 34.22
N LEU A 78 -5.18 19.84 33.27
CA LEU A 78 -6.63 19.83 33.06
C LEU A 78 -7.09 18.44 32.54
N ALA A 79 -6.46 17.93 31.51
CA ALA A 79 -6.76 16.60 30.96
C ALA A 79 -6.63 15.49 32.02
N ALA A 80 -5.62 15.57 32.89
CA ALA A 80 -5.40 14.56 33.93
C ALA A 80 -6.50 14.48 35.01
N ARG A 81 -7.32 15.54 35.15
CA ARG A 81 -8.43 15.58 36.10
C ARG A 81 -9.72 14.97 35.58
N VAL A 82 -9.80 14.70 34.27
CA VAL A 82 -11.01 14.16 33.65
C VAL A 82 -11.24 12.71 34.11
N PRO A 83 -12.46 12.35 34.55
CA PRO A 83 -12.76 10.98 34.98
C PRO A 83 -12.53 9.95 33.87
N GLY A 84 -11.80 8.89 34.19
CA GLY A 84 -11.43 7.84 33.24
C GLY A 84 -10.01 7.98 32.68
N VAL A 85 -9.37 9.12 32.86
CA VAL A 85 -7.96 9.33 32.48
C VAL A 85 -7.04 8.62 33.46
N ARG A 86 -6.08 7.84 32.98
CA ARG A 86 -5.02 7.20 33.75
C ARG A 86 -3.75 8.05 33.79
N ALA A 87 -3.34 8.49 32.62
CA ALA A 87 -2.13 9.31 32.46
C ALA A 87 -2.26 10.21 31.24
N VAL A 88 -1.53 11.32 31.26
CA VAL A 88 -1.39 12.24 30.12
C VAL A 88 0.08 12.42 29.81
N VAL A 89 0.46 12.04 28.59
CA VAL A 89 1.84 11.99 28.09
C VAL A 89 2.05 13.15 27.12
N PRO A 90 3.01 14.04 27.36
CA PRO A 90 3.39 15.05 26.38
C PRO A 90 4.13 14.40 25.21
N VAL A 91 3.74 14.79 24.01
CA VAL A 91 4.34 14.35 22.74
C VAL A 91 4.85 15.58 22.01
N TYR A 92 6.13 15.56 21.69
CA TYR A 92 6.78 16.58 20.90
C TYR A 92 7.07 15.96 19.52
N VAL A 93 6.63 16.63 18.48
CA VAL A 93 6.78 16.17 17.10
C VAL A 93 7.52 17.23 16.30
N ARG A 94 8.51 16.82 15.54
CA ARG A 94 9.23 17.71 14.63
C ARG A 94 9.79 16.95 13.44
N HIS A 95 9.66 17.53 12.27
CA HIS A 95 10.42 17.14 11.10
C HIS A 95 11.83 17.75 11.21
N ILE A 96 12.85 16.91 11.11
CA ILE A 96 14.25 17.29 11.29
C ILE A 96 15.03 16.81 10.07
N SER A 97 15.70 17.76 9.40
CA SER A 97 16.72 17.45 8.40
C SER A 97 18.09 17.58 9.04
N PHE A 98 18.96 16.61 8.86
CA PHE A 98 20.30 16.60 9.39
C PHE A 98 21.28 15.89 8.43
N ASP A 99 22.55 16.25 8.50
CA ASP A 99 23.58 15.64 7.68
C ASP A 99 24.28 14.50 8.44
N HIS A 100 24.38 13.33 7.81
CA HIS A 100 25.12 12.19 8.34
C HIS A 100 25.89 11.50 7.22
N GLY A 101 27.23 11.35 7.40
CA GLY A 101 28.08 10.72 6.39
C GLY A 101 28.06 11.38 5.02
N GLY A 102 27.85 12.71 4.95
CA GLY A 102 27.76 13.47 3.69
C GLY A 102 26.43 13.32 2.95
N LYS A 103 25.43 12.75 3.60
CA LYS A 103 24.04 12.66 3.09
C LYS A 103 23.13 13.50 3.94
N SER A 104 22.22 14.24 3.32
CA SER A 104 21.11 14.89 4.02
C SER A 104 20.00 13.88 4.23
N LEU A 105 19.62 13.69 5.48
CA LEU A 105 18.60 12.75 5.93
C LEU A 105 17.47 13.51 6.61
N ASP A 106 16.26 13.05 6.35
CA ASP A 106 15.04 13.61 6.92
C ASP A 106 14.40 12.61 7.88
N VAL A 107 13.96 13.10 9.04
CA VAL A 107 13.31 12.25 10.03
C VAL A 107 12.14 12.97 10.69
N PHE A 108 11.06 12.28 10.87
CA PHE A 108 9.94 12.69 11.67
C PHE A 108 10.16 12.23 13.11
N ALA A 109 10.75 13.11 13.91
CA ALA A 109 11.13 12.81 15.27
C ALA A 109 9.96 13.02 16.23
N MET A 110 9.68 12.01 17.05
CA MET A 110 8.62 11.99 18.05
C MET A 110 9.22 11.75 19.43
N ALA A 111 9.21 12.77 20.28
CA ALA A 111 9.71 12.65 21.65
C ALA A 111 8.54 12.43 22.62
N LEU A 112 8.59 11.32 23.36
CA LEU A 112 7.51 10.85 24.22
C LEU A 112 7.92 10.90 25.68
N GLY A 113 7.05 11.46 26.51
CA GLY A 113 7.21 11.52 27.98
C GLY A 113 6.70 10.27 28.70
N VAL A 114 6.96 9.06 28.15
CA VAL A 114 6.45 7.80 28.67
C VAL A 114 7.43 7.17 29.65
N SER A 115 6.91 6.62 30.75
CA SER A 115 7.70 5.94 31.78
C SER A 115 7.70 4.39 31.64
N HIS A 116 6.76 3.84 30.86
CA HIS A 116 6.57 2.39 30.73
C HIS A 116 6.22 2.00 29.29
N GLY A 117 6.50 0.74 28.92
CA GLY A 117 6.18 0.19 27.62
C GLY A 117 7.28 0.35 26.58
N ALA A 118 6.99 -0.04 25.35
CA ALA A 118 7.98 -0.12 24.27
C ALA A 118 8.59 1.24 23.89
N TYR A 119 7.91 2.34 24.17
CA TYR A 119 8.34 3.70 23.85
C TYR A 119 8.91 4.47 25.07
N ALA A 120 9.10 3.78 26.20
CA ALA A 120 9.76 4.33 27.40
C ALA A 120 11.28 4.33 27.22
N LEU A 121 11.77 5.21 26.37
CA LEU A 121 13.19 5.33 26.07
C LEU A 121 13.92 6.06 27.18
N LYS A 122 15.17 5.67 27.47
CA LYS A 122 16.04 6.40 28.39
C LYS A 122 16.57 7.66 27.73
N PRO A 123 16.83 8.74 28.48
CA PRO A 123 17.53 9.90 27.94
C PRO A 123 18.84 9.51 27.26
N GLY A 124 19.14 10.16 26.14
CA GLY A 124 20.33 9.86 25.32
C GLY A 124 20.19 8.62 24.44
N THR A 125 18.97 8.04 24.35
CA THR A 125 18.73 6.89 23.47
C THR A 125 17.65 7.20 22.43
N ILE A 126 17.76 6.53 21.27
CA ILE A 126 16.84 6.72 20.15
C ILE A 126 16.41 5.35 19.57
N ASP A 127 15.18 5.28 19.14
CA ASP A 127 14.62 4.21 18.34
C ASP A 127 14.34 4.76 16.94
N ILE A 128 14.97 4.20 15.92
CA ILE A 128 14.90 4.71 14.55
C ILE A 128 14.21 3.74 13.61
N ASP A 129 13.65 4.29 12.56
CA ASP A 129 13.10 3.48 11.47
C ASP A 129 14.19 2.74 10.70
N ARG A 130 13.83 1.57 10.17
CA ARG A 130 14.73 0.76 9.35
C ARG A 130 15.25 1.50 8.12
N VAL A 131 14.41 2.34 7.50
CA VAL A 131 14.81 3.11 6.32
C VAL A 131 15.91 4.08 6.69
N LEU A 132 15.72 4.84 7.78
CA LEU A 132 16.74 5.74 8.30
C LEU A 132 18.03 5.01 8.66
N ALA A 133 17.92 3.83 9.31
CA ALA A 133 19.07 3.01 9.67
C ALA A 133 19.90 2.61 8.44
N VAL A 134 19.25 2.17 7.37
CA VAL A 134 19.91 1.80 6.10
C VAL A 134 20.55 3.00 5.41
N GLN A 135 19.84 4.12 5.33
CA GLN A 135 20.35 5.33 4.65
C GLN A 135 21.54 5.94 5.40
N ALA A 136 21.47 5.96 6.73
CA ALA A 136 22.56 6.44 7.58
C ALA A 136 23.72 5.43 7.71
N GLY A 137 23.51 4.16 7.34
CA GLY A 137 24.51 3.10 7.51
C GLY A 137 24.79 2.72 8.97
N VAL A 138 23.75 2.86 9.83
CA VAL A 138 23.85 2.61 11.28
C VAL A 138 22.91 1.51 11.73
N GLY A 139 23.20 0.90 12.88
CA GLY A 139 22.40 -0.17 13.45
C GLY A 139 22.22 -0.05 14.96
N LYS A 140 21.57 -1.05 15.54
CA LYS A 140 21.39 -1.12 16.99
C LYS A 140 22.73 -1.16 17.71
N GLY A 141 22.94 -0.24 18.63
CA GLY A 141 24.16 -0.10 19.43
C GLY A 141 25.02 1.09 18.98
N ASP A 142 24.89 1.52 17.73
CA ASP A 142 25.60 2.65 17.18
C ASP A 142 25.06 3.98 17.71
N HIS A 143 25.75 5.07 17.38
CA HIS A 143 25.35 6.43 17.73
C HIS A 143 24.95 7.19 16.47
N LEU A 144 23.87 7.94 16.58
CA LEU A 144 23.40 8.84 15.54
C LEU A 144 23.44 10.27 16.08
N GLU A 145 24.11 11.15 15.34
CA GLU A 145 24.16 12.56 15.70
C GLU A 145 23.01 13.31 15.03
N ILE A 146 22.11 13.89 15.83
CA ILE A 146 20.98 14.67 15.37
C ILE A 146 21.03 16.03 16.06
N LEU A 147 21.13 17.11 15.26
CA LEU A 147 21.19 18.50 15.75
C LEU A 147 22.23 18.71 16.88
N GLY A 148 23.42 18.16 16.71
CA GLY A 148 24.53 18.28 17.66
C GLY A 148 24.39 17.44 18.94
N ARG A 149 23.45 16.48 18.95
CA ARG A 149 23.30 15.49 20.02
C ARG A 149 23.62 14.08 19.53
N SER A 150 24.53 13.42 20.22
CA SER A 150 24.82 12.01 19.97
C SER A 150 23.84 11.15 20.77
N LEU A 151 22.99 10.38 20.05
CA LEU A 151 21.98 9.51 20.61
C LEU A 151 22.33 8.05 20.29
N ARG A 152 22.28 7.17 21.30
CA ARG A 152 22.54 5.75 21.11
C ARG A 152 21.31 5.03 20.56
N ILE A 153 21.46 4.30 19.47
CA ILE A 153 20.39 3.52 18.85
C ILE A 153 20.13 2.26 19.68
N VAL A 154 18.95 2.17 20.30
CA VAL A 154 18.57 1.01 21.13
C VAL A 154 17.66 0.04 20.40
N ARG A 155 16.96 0.51 19.39
CA ARG A 155 16.05 -0.29 18.57
C ARG A 155 16.00 0.26 17.14
N VAL A 156 15.81 -0.66 16.19
CA VAL A 156 15.45 -0.33 14.80
C VAL A 156 14.09 -0.96 14.57
N HIS A 157 13.07 -0.12 14.35
CA HIS A 157 11.70 -0.56 14.09
C HIS A 157 11.37 -0.52 12.59
N SER A 158 10.30 -1.20 12.20
CA SER A 158 9.74 -1.13 10.86
C SER A 158 8.36 -0.49 10.95
N GLY A 159 8.11 0.56 10.21
CA GLY A 159 6.82 1.27 10.25
C GLY A 159 6.85 2.66 9.62
N GLY A 160 8.05 3.17 9.35
CA GLY A 160 8.22 4.35 8.51
C GLY A 160 8.01 4.03 7.03
N ASN A 161 7.86 5.04 6.20
CA ASN A 161 7.80 4.91 4.75
C ASN A 161 8.84 5.82 4.09
N SER A 162 8.92 5.79 2.77
CA SER A 162 9.83 6.62 1.98
C SER A 162 9.64 8.12 2.15
N ILE A 163 8.46 8.54 2.64
CA ILE A 163 8.10 9.95 2.82
C ILE A 163 8.31 10.38 4.27
N PHE A 164 8.09 9.45 5.23
CA PHE A 164 8.16 9.74 6.65
C PHE A 164 8.96 8.65 7.36
N GLN A 165 10.27 8.88 7.46
CA GLN A 165 11.12 8.09 8.35
C GLN A 165 10.85 8.55 9.78
N THR A 166 10.60 7.62 10.68
CA THR A 166 10.24 7.94 12.05
C THR A 166 11.37 7.67 13.02
N ALA A 167 11.49 8.51 14.04
CA ALA A 167 12.38 8.27 15.16
C ALA A 167 11.68 8.60 16.47
N PHE A 168 11.85 7.74 17.47
CA PHE A 168 11.32 7.95 18.81
C PHE A 168 12.45 8.23 19.79
N LEU A 169 12.23 9.20 20.68
CA LEU A 169 13.18 9.58 21.70
C LEU A 169 12.47 9.98 23.01
N ASN A 170 13.25 10.12 24.06
CA ASN A 170 12.69 10.58 25.34
C ASN A 170 12.36 12.06 25.30
N ALA A 171 11.24 12.46 25.91
CA ALA A 171 10.82 13.87 25.97
C ALA A 171 11.85 14.80 26.61
N SER A 172 12.73 14.30 27.50
CA SER A 172 13.81 15.10 28.07
C SER A 172 14.85 15.54 27.03
N ASP A 173 15.04 14.73 25.98
CA ASP A 173 15.99 15.02 24.92
C ASP A 173 15.42 16.07 23.93
N SER A 174 14.09 16.23 23.90
CA SER A 174 13.44 17.23 23.07
C SER A 174 13.77 18.68 23.46
N ARG A 175 14.18 18.93 24.71
CA ARG A 175 14.42 20.27 25.25
C ARG A 175 15.53 21.10 24.57
N GLY A 176 16.18 20.61 23.59
CA GLY A 176 17.13 21.35 22.77
C GLY A 176 16.88 21.15 21.27
N LEU A 177 16.10 20.13 20.93
CA LEU A 177 15.79 19.78 19.57
C LEU A 177 14.52 20.47 19.05
N PHE A 178 13.53 20.71 19.91
CA PHE A 178 12.19 21.18 19.51
C PHE A 178 11.92 22.66 19.82
N GLY A 179 12.76 23.35 20.56
CA GLY A 179 12.93 24.81 20.59
C GLY A 179 11.84 25.67 21.27
N VAL A 180 10.71 25.13 21.75
CA VAL A 180 9.62 25.94 22.29
C VAL A 180 9.33 25.57 23.74
N LYS A 181 9.69 26.47 24.67
CA LYS A 181 9.43 26.25 26.09
C LYS A 181 7.93 26.38 26.39
N GLY A 182 7.39 25.41 27.16
CA GLY A 182 6.00 25.44 27.64
C GLY A 182 4.94 25.01 26.63
N LEU A 183 5.33 24.62 25.41
CA LEU A 183 4.44 24.07 24.42
C LEU A 183 4.78 22.60 24.13
N VAL A 184 3.78 21.81 23.76
CA VAL A 184 3.88 20.46 23.27
C VAL A 184 3.14 20.35 21.94
N SER A 185 3.49 19.38 21.11
CA SER A 185 2.77 19.18 19.86
C SER A 185 1.41 18.52 20.13
N PHE A 186 1.40 17.50 20.95
CA PHE A 186 0.19 16.75 21.33
C PHE A 186 0.25 16.34 22.79
N LEU A 187 -0.92 16.09 23.36
CA LEU A 187 -1.05 15.36 24.62
C LEU A 187 -1.73 14.03 24.31
N LEU A 188 -1.07 12.95 24.67
CA LEU A 188 -1.58 11.59 24.47
C LEU A 188 -2.15 11.08 25.77
N VAL A 189 -3.45 10.78 25.77
CA VAL A 189 -4.19 10.38 26.97
C VAL A 189 -4.31 8.85 26.99
N ASP A 190 -3.88 8.29 28.09
CA ASP A 190 -4.02 6.89 28.42
C ASP A 190 -5.26 6.71 29.32
N VAL A 191 -6.17 5.86 28.89
CA VAL A 191 -7.45 5.60 29.56
C VAL A 191 -7.31 4.47 30.56
N ARG A 192 -8.03 4.54 31.67
CA ARG A 192 -8.06 3.47 32.67
C ARG A 192 -8.60 2.18 32.07
N PRO A 193 -8.06 1.01 32.46
CA PRO A 193 -8.56 -0.26 31.99
C PRO A 193 -10.07 -0.44 32.27
N GLY A 194 -10.81 -0.91 31.26
CA GLY A 194 -12.25 -1.16 31.36
C GLY A 194 -13.13 0.09 31.13
N VAL A 195 -12.54 1.26 30.84
CA VAL A 195 -13.29 2.46 30.48
C VAL A 195 -13.24 2.64 28.97
N ASP A 196 -14.38 2.96 28.37
CA ASP A 196 -14.46 3.22 26.92
C ASP A 196 -13.70 4.50 26.54
N PRO A 197 -12.71 4.46 25.65
CA PRO A 197 -11.98 5.61 25.19
C PRO A 197 -12.89 6.67 24.53
N ALA A 198 -13.96 6.28 23.85
CA ALA A 198 -14.87 7.21 23.20
C ALA A 198 -15.61 8.05 24.25
N ALA A 199 -16.08 7.44 25.34
CA ALA A 199 -16.74 8.16 26.43
C ALA A 199 -15.78 9.09 27.19
N VAL A 200 -14.48 8.77 27.26
CA VAL A 200 -13.46 9.66 27.84
C VAL A 200 -13.16 10.81 26.89
N ALA A 201 -13.12 10.55 25.58
CA ALA A 201 -12.90 11.58 24.57
C ALA A 201 -14.02 12.65 24.60
N GLU A 202 -15.29 12.26 24.71
CA GLU A 202 -16.41 13.18 24.87
C GLU A 202 -16.29 14.05 26.13
N ARG A 203 -15.86 13.47 27.26
CA ARG A 203 -15.65 14.23 28.51
C ARG A 203 -14.49 15.22 28.38
N LEU A 204 -13.43 14.85 27.68
CA LEU A 204 -12.29 15.73 27.40
C LEU A 204 -12.71 16.89 26.49
N ASP A 205 -13.50 16.63 25.46
CA ASP A 205 -14.01 17.65 24.54
C ASP A 205 -14.84 18.71 25.28
N VAL A 206 -15.73 18.26 26.17
CA VAL A 206 -16.53 19.18 27.02
C VAL A 206 -15.66 19.93 28.05
N ALA A 207 -14.65 19.28 28.65
CA ALA A 207 -13.83 19.86 29.69
C ALA A 207 -12.75 20.83 29.18
N MET A 208 -12.40 20.73 27.89
CA MET A 208 -11.27 21.45 27.30
C MET A 208 -11.70 22.19 26.00
N PRO A 209 -12.58 23.19 26.10
CA PRO A 209 -13.00 23.98 24.94
C PRO A 209 -11.79 24.66 24.30
N GLY A 210 -11.60 24.46 22.99
CA GLY A 210 -10.45 24.99 22.26
C GLY A 210 -9.31 23.98 22.05
N VAL A 211 -9.48 22.76 22.54
CA VAL A 211 -8.62 21.57 22.21
C VAL A 211 -9.42 20.62 21.40
N GLU A 212 -8.85 20.11 20.33
CA GLU A 212 -9.48 19.07 19.50
C GLU A 212 -9.12 17.70 20.06
N VAL A 213 -10.12 16.84 20.20
CA VAL A 213 -10.00 15.52 20.84
C VAL A 213 -10.28 14.43 19.82
N HIS A 214 -9.31 13.55 19.60
CA HIS A 214 -9.45 12.42 18.69
C HIS A 214 -9.02 11.12 19.36
N THR A 215 -9.74 10.04 19.11
CA THR A 215 -9.23 8.72 19.47
C THR A 215 -8.12 8.30 18.49
N SER A 216 -7.21 7.41 18.91
CA SER A 216 -6.18 6.85 18.04
C SER A 216 -6.77 6.20 16.78
N GLU A 217 -7.94 5.57 16.92
CA GLU A 217 -8.68 5.00 15.79
C GLU A 217 -9.21 6.08 14.83
N GLN A 218 -9.71 7.21 15.35
CA GLN A 218 -10.14 8.33 14.50
C GLN A 218 -8.96 8.92 13.73
N PHE A 219 -7.80 9.11 14.35
CA PHE A 219 -6.60 9.56 13.66
C PHE A 219 -6.13 8.56 12.60
N ALA A 220 -6.10 7.27 12.92
CA ALA A 220 -5.76 6.23 11.95
C ALA A 220 -6.71 6.24 10.74
N ARG A 221 -8.02 6.39 10.99
CA ARG A 221 -9.03 6.52 9.91
C ARG A 221 -8.86 7.80 9.10
N SER A 222 -8.59 8.93 9.75
CA SER A 222 -8.37 10.22 9.07
C SER A 222 -7.14 10.16 8.17
N PHE A 223 -6.06 9.55 8.64
CA PHE A 223 -4.86 9.30 7.84
C PHE A 223 -5.17 8.39 6.64
N ALA A 224 -5.83 7.26 6.88
CA ALA A 224 -6.22 6.32 5.82
C ALA A 224 -7.14 6.99 4.78
N ASN A 225 -8.11 7.80 5.21
CA ASN A 225 -9.00 8.55 4.32
C ASN A 225 -8.24 9.58 3.47
N ARG A 226 -7.24 10.24 4.03
CA ARG A 226 -6.41 11.20 3.30
C ARG A 226 -5.56 10.49 2.24
N VAL A 227 -4.92 9.39 2.60
CA VAL A 227 -4.21 8.53 1.64
C VAL A 227 -5.18 8.05 0.55
N ASN A 228 -6.39 7.60 0.94
CA ASN A 228 -7.41 7.15 0.00
C ASN A 228 -7.86 8.25 -0.95
N SER A 229 -8.17 9.44 -0.46
CA SER A 229 -8.65 10.54 -1.31
C SER A 229 -7.59 11.04 -2.31
N GLY A 230 -6.30 11.00 -1.94
CA GLY A 230 -5.21 11.42 -2.81
C GLY A 230 -4.79 10.34 -3.83
N PHE A 231 -4.70 9.11 -3.39
CA PHE A 231 -4.08 8.03 -4.19
C PHE A 231 -5.06 7.06 -4.83
N LEU A 232 -6.25 6.86 -4.28
CA LEU A 232 -7.19 5.85 -4.79
C LEU A 232 -7.60 6.13 -6.24
N ALA A 233 -7.80 7.39 -6.60
CA ALA A 233 -8.12 7.78 -7.98
C ALA A 233 -6.97 7.45 -8.93
N VAL A 234 -5.72 7.76 -8.55
CA VAL A 234 -4.53 7.47 -9.36
C VAL A 234 -4.33 5.95 -9.49
N VAL A 235 -4.46 5.21 -8.39
CA VAL A 235 -4.40 3.74 -8.39
C VAL A 235 -5.48 3.16 -9.29
N GLY A 236 -6.72 3.67 -9.19
CA GLY A 236 -7.83 3.23 -10.04
C GLY A 236 -7.56 3.44 -11.54
N VAL A 237 -7.00 4.58 -11.91
CA VAL A 237 -6.62 4.87 -13.32
C VAL A 237 -5.51 3.92 -13.77
N LEU A 238 -4.46 3.71 -12.98
CA LEU A 238 -3.35 2.82 -13.34
C LEU A 238 -3.80 1.36 -13.45
N VAL A 239 -4.66 0.92 -12.55
CA VAL A 239 -5.30 -0.41 -12.60
C VAL A 239 -6.14 -0.53 -13.87
N GLY A 240 -6.97 0.48 -14.17
CA GLY A 240 -7.76 0.53 -15.40
C GLY A 240 -6.92 0.44 -16.66
N ILE A 241 -5.84 1.21 -16.76
CA ILE A 241 -4.89 1.16 -17.88
C ILE A 241 -4.28 -0.25 -17.99
N GLY A 242 -3.84 -0.85 -16.88
CA GLY A 242 -3.28 -2.21 -16.88
C GLY A 242 -4.25 -3.25 -17.46
N PHE A 243 -5.55 -3.16 -17.10
CA PHE A 243 -6.57 -4.07 -17.64
C PHE A 243 -6.90 -3.78 -19.10
N VAL A 244 -6.97 -2.53 -19.52
CA VAL A 244 -7.17 -2.18 -20.94
C VAL A 244 -6.04 -2.70 -21.79
N VAL A 245 -4.79 -2.51 -21.37
CA VAL A 245 -3.61 -3.00 -22.08
C VAL A 245 -3.59 -4.54 -22.10
N GLY A 246 -3.80 -5.19 -20.96
CA GLY A 246 -3.87 -6.66 -20.89
C GLY A 246 -4.99 -7.23 -21.77
N GLY A 247 -6.17 -6.63 -21.75
CA GLY A 247 -7.31 -6.99 -22.58
C GLY A 247 -7.03 -6.79 -24.08
N ALA A 248 -6.39 -5.67 -24.44
CA ALA A 248 -6.00 -5.39 -25.82
C ALA A 248 -4.98 -6.42 -26.35
N VAL A 249 -3.98 -6.81 -25.53
CA VAL A 249 -3.02 -7.85 -25.90
C VAL A 249 -3.72 -9.17 -26.13
N ILE A 250 -4.60 -9.62 -25.22
CA ILE A 250 -5.36 -10.87 -25.40
C ILE A 250 -6.26 -10.77 -26.62
N GLY A 251 -7.02 -9.65 -26.75
CA GLY A 251 -7.96 -9.47 -27.85
C GLY A 251 -7.28 -9.47 -29.21
N LEU A 252 -6.18 -8.71 -29.35
CA LEU A 252 -5.45 -8.60 -30.61
C LEU A 252 -4.80 -9.93 -31.00
N THR A 253 -4.13 -10.61 -30.06
CA THR A 253 -3.46 -11.88 -30.34
C THR A 253 -4.45 -12.99 -30.64
N THR A 254 -5.58 -13.03 -29.94
CA THR A 254 -6.65 -14.00 -30.22
C THR A 254 -7.35 -13.70 -31.54
N TYR A 255 -7.55 -12.40 -31.87
CA TYR A 255 -8.14 -11.99 -33.15
C TYR A 255 -7.26 -12.38 -34.34
N THR A 256 -5.95 -12.08 -34.28
CA THR A 256 -5.02 -12.44 -35.37
C THR A 256 -4.94 -13.97 -35.54
N ALA A 257 -4.87 -14.73 -34.46
CA ALA A 257 -4.90 -16.20 -34.52
C ALA A 257 -6.21 -16.72 -35.14
N THR A 258 -7.34 -16.07 -34.84
CA THR A 258 -8.66 -16.43 -35.41
C THR A 258 -8.73 -16.14 -36.90
N VAL A 259 -8.20 -15.00 -37.35
CA VAL A 259 -8.20 -14.60 -38.77
C VAL A 259 -7.30 -15.53 -39.58
N GLU A 260 -6.11 -15.87 -39.11
CA GLU A 260 -5.19 -16.78 -39.79
C GLU A 260 -5.78 -18.20 -39.93
N LYS A 261 -6.57 -18.64 -38.92
CA LYS A 261 -7.26 -19.94 -38.93
C LYS A 261 -8.68 -19.89 -39.50
N ALA A 262 -9.05 -18.78 -40.16
CA ALA A 262 -10.40 -18.62 -40.71
C ALA A 262 -10.79 -19.77 -41.67
N LYS A 263 -9.84 -20.25 -42.52
CA LYS A 263 -10.06 -21.38 -43.40
C LYS A 263 -10.34 -22.67 -42.62
N GLU A 264 -9.59 -22.95 -41.54
CA GLU A 264 -9.81 -24.13 -40.67
C GLU A 264 -11.19 -24.05 -39.99
N PHE A 265 -11.57 -22.87 -39.46
CA PHE A 265 -12.87 -22.67 -38.87
C PHE A 265 -14.02 -22.74 -39.89
N GLY A 266 -13.80 -22.30 -41.14
CA GLY A 266 -14.76 -22.44 -42.23
C GLY A 266 -15.00 -23.93 -42.61
N VAL A 267 -13.95 -24.72 -42.69
CA VAL A 267 -14.07 -26.17 -42.92
C VAL A 267 -14.82 -26.84 -41.78
N LEU A 268 -14.47 -26.55 -40.51
CA LEU A 268 -15.20 -27.09 -39.35
C LEU A 268 -16.69 -26.75 -39.40
N LYS A 269 -17.04 -25.50 -39.81
CA LYS A 269 -18.41 -25.06 -39.94
C LYS A 269 -19.14 -25.79 -41.09
N ALA A 270 -18.45 -26.01 -42.20
CA ALA A 270 -18.98 -26.75 -43.35
C ALA A 270 -19.30 -28.24 -43.04
N ILE A 271 -18.52 -28.88 -42.17
CA ILE A 271 -18.75 -30.25 -41.69
C ILE A 271 -19.72 -30.32 -40.48
N GLY A 272 -20.37 -29.20 -40.12
CA GLY A 272 -21.46 -29.14 -39.13
C GLY A 272 -21.04 -28.75 -37.71
N ALA A 273 -19.83 -28.21 -37.48
CA ALA A 273 -19.48 -27.69 -36.18
C ALA A 273 -20.36 -26.50 -35.81
N SER A 274 -20.96 -26.54 -34.62
CA SER A 274 -21.80 -25.43 -34.12
C SER A 274 -20.96 -24.18 -33.78
N GLY A 275 -21.54 -23.00 -33.92
CA GLY A 275 -20.91 -21.73 -33.54
C GLY A 275 -20.45 -21.75 -32.07
N GLY A 276 -21.25 -22.34 -31.16
CA GLY A 276 -20.90 -22.51 -29.76
C GLY A 276 -19.65 -23.36 -29.51
N PHE A 277 -19.40 -24.39 -30.35
CA PHE A 277 -18.18 -25.19 -30.28
C PHE A 277 -16.95 -24.35 -30.67
N LEU A 278 -17.01 -23.60 -31.75
CA LEU A 278 -15.95 -22.70 -32.20
C LEU A 278 -15.66 -21.60 -31.18
N TYR A 279 -16.74 -21.03 -30.62
CA TYR A 279 -16.66 -20.09 -29.50
C TYR A 279 -15.88 -20.68 -28.32
N SER A 280 -16.19 -21.92 -27.92
CA SER A 280 -15.52 -22.59 -26.80
C SER A 280 -14.03 -22.76 -27.01
N ILE A 281 -13.58 -22.92 -28.26
CA ILE A 281 -12.15 -23.01 -28.59
C ILE A 281 -11.44 -21.70 -28.31
N VAL A 282 -11.98 -20.58 -28.81
CA VAL A 282 -11.42 -19.24 -28.64
C VAL A 282 -11.43 -18.83 -27.16
N LEU A 283 -12.54 -19.06 -26.47
CA LEU A 283 -12.67 -18.76 -25.05
C LEU A 283 -11.63 -19.54 -24.22
N ARG A 284 -11.45 -20.82 -24.50
CA ARG A 284 -10.43 -21.64 -23.82
C ARG A 284 -9.01 -21.13 -24.09
N GLN A 285 -8.71 -20.66 -25.31
CA GLN A 285 -7.41 -20.07 -25.64
C GLN A 285 -7.18 -18.80 -24.81
N SER A 286 -8.16 -17.86 -24.79
CA SER A 286 -8.06 -16.63 -24.01
C SER A 286 -7.93 -16.90 -22.52
N LEU A 287 -8.69 -17.86 -21.99
CA LEU A 287 -8.59 -18.26 -20.58
C LEU A 287 -7.23 -18.89 -20.25
N MET A 288 -6.66 -19.72 -21.13
CA MET A 288 -5.32 -20.28 -20.91
C MET A 288 -4.26 -19.18 -20.85
N VAL A 289 -4.31 -18.21 -21.77
CA VAL A 289 -3.42 -17.04 -21.74
C VAL A 289 -3.63 -16.26 -20.44
N GLY A 290 -4.90 -16.02 -20.05
CA GLY A 290 -5.26 -15.31 -18.83
C GLY A 290 -4.75 -16.01 -17.57
N VAL A 291 -5.01 -17.33 -17.43
CA VAL A 291 -4.58 -18.11 -16.26
C VAL A 291 -3.05 -18.16 -16.15
N VAL A 292 -2.36 -18.52 -17.23
CA VAL A 292 -0.90 -18.64 -17.22
C VAL A 292 -0.25 -17.27 -17.02
N GLY A 293 -0.72 -16.24 -17.75
CA GLY A 293 -0.22 -14.87 -17.63
C GLY A 293 -0.44 -14.29 -16.24
N ALA A 294 -1.66 -14.43 -15.68
CA ALA A 294 -1.95 -13.93 -14.35
C ALA A 294 -1.15 -14.68 -13.27
N SER A 295 -1.00 -16.01 -13.38
CA SER A 295 -0.17 -16.79 -12.45
C SER A 295 1.29 -16.33 -12.45
N LEU A 296 1.87 -16.13 -13.64
CA LEU A 296 3.23 -15.60 -13.77
C LEU A 296 3.34 -14.15 -13.26
N GLY A 297 2.33 -13.32 -13.53
CA GLY A 297 2.27 -11.96 -13.02
C GLY A 297 2.22 -11.89 -11.49
N VAL A 298 1.40 -12.74 -10.85
CA VAL A 298 1.35 -12.86 -9.38
C VAL A 298 2.70 -13.35 -8.83
N ALA A 299 3.29 -14.38 -9.41
CA ALA A 299 4.59 -14.89 -8.99
C ALA A 299 5.69 -13.83 -9.15
N ALA A 300 5.72 -13.13 -10.29
CA ALA A 300 6.67 -12.06 -10.57
C ALA A 300 6.47 -10.88 -9.61
N SER A 301 5.22 -10.51 -9.28
CA SER A 301 4.95 -9.43 -8.31
C SER A 301 5.40 -9.78 -6.90
N ALA A 302 5.24 -11.04 -6.47
CA ALA A 302 5.76 -11.51 -5.19
C ALA A 302 7.30 -11.45 -5.15
N ALA A 303 7.97 -11.88 -6.22
CA ALA A 303 9.42 -11.78 -6.33
C ALA A 303 9.89 -10.32 -6.35
N ALA A 304 9.27 -9.47 -7.16
CA ALA A 304 9.57 -8.03 -7.24
C ALA A 304 9.35 -7.33 -5.89
N THR A 305 8.25 -7.62 -5.21
CA THR A 305 7.97 -7.07 -3.87
C THR A 305 9.05 -7.46 -2.85
N ASN A 306 9.54 -8.70 -2.91
CA ASN A 306 10.63 -9.15 -2.02
C ASN A 306 11.97 -8.48 -2.35
N LEU A 307 12.28 -8.29 -3.64
CA LEU A 307 13.47 -7.53 -4.08
C LEU A 307 13.37 -6.06 -3.62
N ILE A 308 12.23 -5.41 -3.86
CA ILE A 308 12.00 -4.01 -3.44
C ILE A 308 12.21 -3.88 -1.94
N LYS A 309 11.65 -4.77 -1.11
CA LYS A 309 11.84 -4.74 0.34
C LYS A 309 13.30 -4.89 0.77
N ARG A 310 14.12 -5.58 -0.03
CA ARG A 310 15.53 -5.81 0.27
C ARG A 310 16.41 -4.65 -0.17
N ASP A 311 16.23 -4.19 -1.40
CA ASP A 311 17.16 -3.28 -2.06
C ASP A 311 16.72 -1.82 -1.97
N VAL A 312 15.42 -1.57 -1.78
CA VAL A 312 14.81 -0.24 -1.65
C VAL A 312 13.85 -0.24 -0.46
N PRO A 313 14.37 -0.27 0.78
CA PRO A 313 13.55 -0.39 1.99
C PRO A 313 12.57 0.77 2.19
N GLU A 314 12.78 1.87 1.47
CA GLU A 314 11.93 3.06 1.44
C GLU A 314 10.52 2.77 0.88
N PHE A 315 10.40 1.79 -0.01
CA PHE A 315 9.12 1.41 -0.58
C PHE A 315 8.46 0.32 0.26
N ILE A 316 7.54 0.73 1.13
CA ILE A 316 6.73 -0.22 1.89
C ILE A 316 5.70 -0.84 0.95
N THR A 317 5.89 -2.11 0.66
CA THR A 317 4.97 -2.89 -0.16
C THR A 317 4.29 -3.96 0.68
N VAL A 318 2.96 -4.03 0.63
CA VAL A 318 2.16 -5.06 1.31
C VAL A 318 1.35 -5.80 0.27
N LEU A 319 1.82 -6.98 -0.13
CA LEU A 319 1.10 -7.87 -1.04
C LEU A 319 0.27 -8.86 -0.23
N THR A 320 -1.06 -8.78 -0.36
CA THR A 320 -1.97 -9.71 0.32
C THR A 320 -2.49 -10.78 -0.64
N LEU A 321 -2.81 -11.95 -0.09
CA LEU A 321 -3.44 -13.02 -0.88
C LEU A 321 -4.79 -12.56 -1.48
N ARG A 322 -5.54 -11.77 -0.72
CA ARG A 322 -6.83 -11.22 -1.17
C ARG A 322 -6.68 -10.36 -2.42
N ASP A 323 -5.67 -9.47 -2.46
CA ASP A 323 -5.43 -8.62 -3.62
C ASP A 323 -4.95 -9.43 -4.82
N SER A 324 -4.05 -10.40 -4.57
CA SER A 324 -3.58 -11.30 -5.62
C SER A 324 -4.72 -12.09 -6.26
N LEU A 325 -5.65 -12.61 -5.44
CA LEU A 325 -6.84 -13.32 -5.94
C LEU A 325 -7.81 -12.38 -6.66
N ALA A 326 -8.01 -11.16 -6.16
CA ALA A 326 -8.88 -10.17 -6.80
C ALA A 326 -8.36 -9.77 -8.18
N VAL A 327 -7.07 -9.46 -8.29
CA VAL A 327 -6.44 -9.07 -9.57
C VAL A 327 -6.39 -10.28 -10.51
N PHE A 328 -6.11 -11.47 -10.01
CA PHE A 328 -6.19 -12.71 -10.80
C PHE A 328 -7.60 -12.93 -11.37
N GLY A 329 -8.64 -12.83 -10.54
CA GLY A 329 -10.03 -12.95 -10.98
C GLY A 329 -10.40 -11.89 -12.02
N LEU A 330 -9.98 -10.66 -11.82
CA LEU A 330 -10.22 -9.56 -12.76
C LEU A 330 -9.48 -9.80 -14.10
N ALA A 331 -8.27 -10.35 -14.08
CA ALA A 331 -7.56 -10.74 -15.30
C ALA A 331 -8.30 -11.83 -16.09
N LEU A 332 -8.94 -12.80 -15.40
CA LEU A 332 -9.77 -13.80 -16.06
C LEU A 332 -11.04 -13.19 -16.68
N VAL A 333 -11.70 -12.27 -15.97
CA VAL A 333 -12.86 -11.53 -16.51
C VAL A 333 -12.44 -10.75 -17.76
N THR A 334 -11.29 -10.09 -17.73
CA THR A 334 -10.73 -9.38 -18.89
C THR A 334 -10.44 -10.31 -20.05
N ALA A 335 -9.90 -11.52 -19.79
CA ALA A 335 -9.64 -12.52 -20.83
C ALA A 335 -10.93 -13.00 -21.49
N VAL A 336 -11.99 -13.22 -20.72
CA VAL A 336 -13.32 -13.55 -21.24
C VAL A 336 -13.88 -12.42 -22.09
N ALA A 337 -13.84 -11.18 -21.58
CA ALA A 337 -14.33 -10.00 -22.31
C ALA A 337 -13.56 -9.76 -23.61
N ALA A 338 -12.22 -9.90 -23.59
CA ALA A 338 -11.38 -9.73 -24.77
C ALA A 338 -11.66 -10.81 -25.86
N SER A 339 -12.12 -11.99 -25.48
CA SER A 339 -12.48 -13.05 -26.43
C SER A 339 -13.75 -12.73 -27.26
N TYR A 340 -14.55 -11.73 -26.85
CA TYR A 340 -15.81 -11.40 -27.50
C TYR A 340 -15.62 -10.87 -28.95
N VAL A 341 -14.59 -10.06 -29.16
CA VAL A 341 -14.31 -9.48 -30.50
C VAL A 341 -13.96 -10.55 -31.54
N PRO A 342 -12.98 -11.45 -31.28
CA PRO A 342 -12.66 -12.52 -32.24
C PRO A 342 -13.81 -13.50 -32.47
N VAL A 343 -14.63 -13.74 -31.45
CA VAL A 343 -15.80 -14.61 -31.57
C VAL A 343 -16.83 -14.09 -32.55
N ARG A 344 -17.17 -12.81 -32.49
CA ARG A 344 -18.07 -12.17 -33.47
C ARG A 344 -17.55 -12.27 -34.91
N ARG A 345 -16.23 -12.36 -35.09
CA ARG A 345 -15.63 -12.55 -36.43
C ARG A 345 -15.88 -13.95 -36.95
N ILE A 346 -15.82 -14.99 -36.09
CA ILE A 346 -16.09 -16.37 -36.48
C ILE A 346 -17.52 -16.54 -36.97
N ASP A 347 -18.49 -15.91 -36.33
CA ASP A 347 -19.91 -15.97 -36.73
C ASP A 347 -20.14 -15.47 -38.16
N ARG A 348 -19.33 -14.51 -38.60
CA ARG A 348 -19.41 -13.89 -39.94
C ARG A 348 -18.62 -14.61 -41.02
N ILE A 349 -17.93 -15.70 -40.70
CA ILE A 349 -17.21 -16.52 -41.72
C ILE A 349 -18.24 -17.29 -42.52
N ASP A 350 -18.32 -16.99 -43.83
CA ASP A 350 -19.14 -17.75 -44.77
C ASP A 350 -18.41 -19.05 -45.18
N PRO A 351 -19.00 -20.22 -44.90
CA PRO A 351 -18.41 -21.48 -45.33
C PRO A 351 -18.15 -21.59 -46.86
N ALA A 352 -18.96 -20.85 -47.67
CA ALA A 352 -18.83 -20.85 -49.11
C ALA A 352 -17.56 -20.12 -49.63
N GLU A 353 -17.04 -19.12 -48.88
CA GLU A 353 -15.81 -18.40 -49.25
C GLU A 353 -14.55 -19.25 -49.09
N VAL A 354 -14.58 -20.33 -48.30
CA VAL A 354 -13.44 -21.20 -48.07
C VAL A 354 -13.13 -22.06 -49.26
N PHE A 355 -14.12 -22.33 -50.13
CA PHE A 355 -14.02 -23.18 -51.32
C PHE A 355 -13.89 -22.36 -52.62
N ARG A 356 -13.86 -21.03 -52.53
CA ARG A 356 -13.50 -20.20 -53.70
C ARG A 356 -11.98 -20.19 -53.87
N PRO A 357 -11.49 -20.43 -55.09
CA PRO A 357 -10.06 -20.46 -55.40
C PRO A 357 -9.41 -19.07 -55.19
#